data_39a904125d02e4c8cd6fad136a4bb7f1
#
_entry.id   39a904125d02e4c8cd6fad136a4bb7f1
#
_cell.length_a   1.000
_cell.length_b   1.000
_cell.length_c   1.000
_cell.angle_alpha   90.00
_cell.angle_beta   90.00
_cell.angle_gamma   90.00
#
_symmetry.space_group_name_H-M   'P 1'
#
loop_
_entity.id
_entity.type
_entity.pdbx_description
1 polymer ?
#
loop_
_entity_poly.entity_id
_entity_poly.type
_entity_poly.pdbx_seq_one_letter_code
_entity_poly.pdbx_strand_id
1 'polypeptide(L)'
;MAGSLTVSLAGCGGPGSDIPGHGGGQSSVSYAGYAGPTLLSADQRTVTVAGFTYPCFGTLRPIARETRTRVALWLRYVTPVHHGVCTMDLAMEGPRNIRLSAPLGSRLLVDGATGRSLRWFDVRQMIRPAAIPAGYKLHVVTPLVTGSQPAPATPGCRQDYQYRGGTLSIIQSAGSLELPQAGGRAPAASQVRGHPGLASAYAIRWREAGYNVLIEAFPETGKAPVFTTAALIAIADSAPPGEPA
;
A
#
# COMPACT_ATOMS: atom_id res chain seq x y z
N MET A 1 -18.23 13.08 -1.80
CA MET A 1 -18.16 14.56 -1.97
C MET A 1 -16.81 15.01 -1.42
N ALA A 2 -15.92 15.46 -2.29
CA ALA A 2 -14.60 15.97 -1.90
C ALA A 2 -14.74 17.45 -1.62
N GLY A 3 -14.62 17.86 -0.35
CA GLY A 3 -14.58 19.25 0.04
C GLY A 3 -13.17 19.80 -0.14
N SER A 4 -12.96 20.63 -1.15
CA SER A 4 -11.73 21.41 -1.30
C SER A 4 -11.81 22.63 -0.38
N LEU A 5 -10.95 22.68 0.63
CA LEU A 5 -10.71 23.91 1.39
C LEU A 5 -9.58 24.68 0.69
N THR A 6 -9.97 25.69 -0.06
CA THR A 6 -9.04 26.65 -0.65
C THR A 6 -8.83 27.78 0.36
N VAL A 7 -7.65 27.87 0.95
CA VAL A 7 -7.25 29.03 1.77
C VAL A 7 -6.62 30.03 0.82
N SER A 8 -7.39 31.06 0.44
CA SER A 8 -6.89 32.22 -0.28
C SER A 8 -6.26 33.21 0.70
N LEU A 9 -4.97 33.41 0.61
CA LEU A 9 -4.31 34.55 1.24
C LEU A 9 -4.53 35.77 0.36
N ALA A 10 -5.41 36.66 0.79
CA ALA A 10 -5.64 37.96 0.18
C ALA A 10 -4.41 38.85 0.45
N GLY A 11 -3.59 39.05 -0.57
CA GLY A 11 -2.55 40.08 -0.58
C GLY A 11 -3.13 41.40 -1.03
N CYS A 12 -3.03 42.44 -0.22
CA CYS A 12 -3.31 43.83 -0.58
C CYS A 12 -2.29 44.30 -1.62
N GLY A 13 -2.70 44.46 -2.87
CA GLY A 13 -1.92 45.05 -3.95
C GLY A 13 -2.44 46.41 -4.29
N GLY A 14 -1.59 47.46 -4.16
CA GLY A 14 -1.84 48.81 -4.64
C GLY A 14 -1.74 48.91 -6.16
N PRO A 15 -2.27 49.99 -6.78
CA PRO A 15 -2.26 50.19 -8.22
C PRO A 15 -0.88 50.68 -8.68
N GLY A 16 -0.25 49.99 -9.61
CA GLY A 16 1.00 50.47 -10.20
C GLY A 16 1.58 49.55 -11.26
N SER A 17 1.48 50.00 -12.50
CA SER A 17 2.37 49.78 -13.64
C SER A 17 2.33 48.43 -14.36
N ASP A 18 1.75 48.45 -15.53
CA ASP A 18 1.92 47.49 -16.62
C ASP A 18 3.41 47.31 -17.01
N ILE A 19 3.95 46.17 -16.62
CA ILE A 19 5.14 45.61 -17.25
C ILE A 19 4.71 44.22 -17.77
N PRO A 20 4.86 43.87 -19.06
CA PRO A 20 4.67 42.51 -19.50
C PRO A 20 5.86 41.68 -19.03
N GLY A 21 5.81 41.29 -17.76
CA GLY A 21 6.77 40.44 -17.10
C GLY A 21 6.32 38.98 -17.19
N HIS A 22 7.18 38.16 -17.68
CA HIS A 22 7.18 36.70 -17.74
C HIS A 22 6.34 36.10 -16.60
N GLY A 23 5.21 35.50 -16.97
CA GLY A 23 4.32 34.82 -16.03
C GLY A 23 5.03 33.68 -15.33
N GLY A 24 5.66 33.96 -14.24
CA GLY A 24 6.12 32.95 -13.29
C GLY A 24 4.92 32.23 -12.73
N GLY A 25 4.61 31.07 -13.27
CA GLY A 25 3.49 30.26 -12.81
C GLY A 25 3.67 29.93 -11.34
N GLN A 26 2.75 30.36 -10.49
CA GLN A 26 2.76 29.99 -9.07
C GLN A 26 2.23 28.57 -8.89
N SER A 27 3.07 27.68 -8.35
CA SER A 27 2.62 26.36 -7.92
C SER A 27 1.70 26.51 -6.70
N SER A 28 0.56 25.83 -6.70
CA SER A 28 -0.34 25.79 -5.55
C SER A 28 -0.07 24.55 -4.70
N VAL A 29 -0.14 24.72 -3.36
CA VAL A 29 -0.05 23.61 -2.41
C VAL A 29 -1.45 23.27 -1.92
N SER A 30 -1.84 22.01 -2.06
CA SER A 30 -3.13 21.52 -1.61
C SER A 30 -2.97 20.29 -0.71
N TYR A 31 -4.02 19.99 0.05
CA TYR A 31 -4.08 18.87 0.98
C TYR A 31 -5.35 18.07 0.75
N ALA A 32 -5.21 16.74 0.69
CA ALA A 32 -6.32 15.80 0.68
C ALA A 32 -6.19 14.83 1.86
N GLY A 33 -7.29 14.25 2.32
CA GLY A 33 -7.25 13.18 3.31
C GLY A 33 -6.65 11.91 2.70
N TYR A 34 -6.06 11.09 3.55
CA TYR A 34 -5.61 9.76 3.17
C TYR A 34 -6.53 8.71 3.78
N ALA A 35 -7.27 7.99 2.95
CA ALA A 35 -8.18 6.91 3.35
C ALA A 35 -7.71 5.52 2.88
N GLY A 36 -6.50 5.43 2.36
CA GLY A 36 -5.93 4.19 1.81
C GLY A 36 -5.41 3.22 2.87
N PRO A 37 -4.93 2.05 2.41
CA PRO A 37 -4.36 1.03 3.29
C PRO A 37 -3.06 1.50 3.94
N THR A 38 -2.86 1.09 5.19
CA THR A 38 -1.69 1.48 5.99
C THR A 38 -1.05 0.27 6.66
N LEU A 39 0.28 0.30 6.82
CA LEU A 39 1.03 -0.58 7.70
C LEU A 39 1.54 0.20 8.89
N LEU A 40 1.57 -0.44 10.05
CA LEU A 40 2.18 0.10 11.26
C LEU A 40 3.41 -0.75 11.61
N SER A 41 4.57 -0.09 11.78
CA SER A 41 5.80 -0.76 12.19
C SER A 41 5.70 -1.39 13.58
N ALA A 42 6.58 -2.36 13.86
CA ALA A 42 6.59 -3.08 15.14
C ALA A 42 6.81 -2.15 16.36
N ASP A 43 7.58 -1.08 16.21
CA ASP A 43 7.79 -0.03 17.21
C ASP A 43 6.64 1.00 17.25
N GLN A 44 5.64 0.85 16.40
CA GLN A 44 4.50 1.74 16.23
C GLN A 44 4.87 3.20 15.92
N ARG A 45 6.10 3.45 15.45
CA ARG A 45 6.60 4.80 15.13
C ARG A 45 6.65 5.12 13.66
N THR A 46 6.39 4.14 12.78
CA THR A 46 6.36 4.36 11.35
C THR A 46 5.04 3.88 10.78
N VAL A 47 4.35 4.80 10.10
CA VAL A 47 3.17 4.47 9.29
C VAL A 47 3.61 4.44 7.85
N THR A 48 3.44 3.28 7.19
CA THR A 48 3.69 3.12 5.77
C THR A 48 2.37 3.21 5.01
N VAL A 49 2.33 4.04 3.99
CA VAL A 49 1.17 4.25 3.12
C VAL A 49 1.51 3.87 1.68
N ALA A 50 0.51 3.54 0.88
CA ALA A 50 0.71 3.37 -0.56
C ALA A 50 1.11 4.72 -1.16
N GLY A 51 2.14 4.71 -2.00
CA GLY A 51 2.55 5.88 -2.77
C GLY A 51 1.77 5.95 -4.07
N PHE A 52 1.37 7.16 -4.43
CA PHE A 52 0.70 7.45 -5.69
C PHE A 52 1.33 8.67 -6.34
N THR A 53 1.45 8.63 -7.65
CA THR A 53 1.81 9.78 -8.49
C THR A 53 0.70 10.03 -9.47
N TYR A 54 0.34 11.29 -9.61
CA TYR A 54 -0.50 11.78 -10.70
C TYR A 54 0.39 12.62 -11.62
N PRO A 55 0.50 12.29 -12.89
CA PRO A 55 1.35 13.04 -13.81
C PRO A 55 1.07 14.54 -13.80
N CYS A 56 -0.17 14.92 -13.53
CA CYS A 56 -0.63 16.30 -13.53
C CYS A 56 -0.54 17.03 -12.18
N PHE A 57 -0.42 16.31 -11.08
CA PHE A 57 -0.43 16.88 -9.74
C PHE A 57 0.91 16.76 -9.02
N GLY A 58 1.95 16.30 -9.74
CA GLY A 58 3.25 16.10 -9.13
C GLY A 58 3.25 15.02 -8.05
N THR A 59 4.30 15.01 -7.23
CA THR A 59 4.48 13.99 -6.20
C THR A 59 3.54 14.23 -5.01
N LEU A 60 2.71 13.22 -4.71
CA LEU A 60 1.92 13.17 -3.50
C LEU A 60 2.84 12.82 -2.31
N ARG A 61 2.90 13.69 -1.33
CA ARG A 61 3.68 13.46 -0.10
C ARG A 61 2.74 13.22 1.07
N PRO A 62 2.74 12.02 1.64
CA PRO A 62 1.98 11.78 2.85
C PRO A 62 2.63 12.51 4.03
N ILE A 63 1.79 13.10 4.87
CA ILE A 63 2.19 13.76 6.12
C ILE A 63 1.27 13.35 7.25
N ALA A 64 1.76 13.39 8.49
CA ALA A 64 0.95 13.20 9.69
C ALA A 64 0.85 14.50 10.48
N ARG A 65 -0.34 14.78 11.00
CA ARG A 65 -0.55 15.77 12.05
C ARG A 65 -0.90 15.04 13.34
N GLU A 66 -0.05 15.22 14.34
CA GLU A 66 -0.14 14.47 15.59
C GLU A 66 -0.72 15.31 16.71
N THR A 67 -1.59 14.71 17.50
CA THR A 67 -2.09 15.22 18.77
C THR A 67 -1.89 14.15 19.85
N ARG A 68 -2.29 14.44 21.09
CA ARG A 68 -2.23 13.46 22.19
C ARG A 68 -3.14 12.25 21.96
N THR A 69 -4.25 12.42 21.22
CA THR A 69 -5.26 11.38 21.03
C THR A 69 -5.40 10.90 19.59
N ARG A 70 -4.79 11.57 18.62
CA ARG A 70 -4.99 11.26 17.18
C ARG A 70 -3.72 11.48 16.38
N VAL A 71 -3.61 10.71 15.31
CA VAL A 71 -2.67 10.90 14.20
C VAL A 71 -3.49 11.02 12.92
N ALA A 72 -3.57 12.21 12.36
CA ALA A 72 -4.33 12.49 11.13
C ALA A 72 -3.40 12.41 9.91
N LEU A 73 -3.72 11.54 8.97
CA LEU A 73 -2.95 11.36 7.73
C LEU A 73 -3.52 12.25 6.62
N TRP A 74 -2.63 12.95 5.96
CA TRP A 74 -2.91 13.83 4.84
C TRP A 74 -2.00 13.52 3.67
N LEU A 75 -2.48 13.79 2.46
CA LEU A 75 -1.66 13.86 1.25
C LEU A 75 -1.45 15.34 0.93
N ARG A 76 -0.19 15.78 0.97
CA ARG A 76 0.22 17.09 0.48
C ARG A 76 0.64 16.94 -0.97
N TYR A 77 0.11 17.74 -1.85
CA TYR A 77 0.52 17.80 -3.24
C TYR A 77 0.77 19.24 -3.69
N VAL A 78 1.67 19.37 -4.64
CA VAL A 78 2.00 20.64 -5.27
C VAL A 78 1.51 20.52 -6.70
N THR A 79 0.52 21.32 -7.06
CA THR A 79 0.06 21.39 -8.44
C THR A 79 1.00 22.32 -9.21
N PRO A 80 1.82 21.79 -10.13
CA PRO A 80 2.60 22.65 -11.00
C PRO A 80 1.65 23.40 -11.94
N VAL A 81 2.06 24.56 -12.40
CA VAL A 81 1.32 25.25 -13.46
C VAL A 81 1.52 24.45 -14.75
N HIS A 82 0.49 23.76 -15.19
CA HIS A 82 0.52 23.02 -16.44
C HIS A 82 -0.08 23.85 -17.58
N HIS A 83 0.68 23.94 -18.65
CA HIS A 83 0.20 24.43 -19.94
C HIS A 83 -0.04 23.20 -20.86
N GLY A 84 -1.17 22.51 -20.70
CA GLY A 84 -1.48 21.38 -21.58
C GLY A 84 -2.59 20.46 -21.06
N VAL A 85 -2.99 19.50 -21.91
CA VAL A 85 -3.95 18.45 -21.55
C VAL A 85 -3.27 17.47 -20.61
N CYS A 86 -3.89 17.24 -19.48
CA CYS A 86 -3.41 16.33 -18.45
C CYS A 86 -4.21 15.03 -18.47
N THR A 87 -3.53 13.90 -18.64
CA THR A 87 -4.16 12.59 -18.40
C THR A 87 -4.21 12.34 -16.90
N MET A 88 -5.37 11.90 -16.39
CA MET A 88 -5.58 11.61 -14.96
C MET A 88 -5.15 10.17 -14.59
N ASP A 89 -4.15 9.62 -15.24
CA ASP A 89 -3.66 8.28 -14.95
C ASP A 89 -2.95 8.24 -13.60
N LEU A 90 -3.53 7.47 -12.69
CA LEU A 90 -2.93 7.21 -11.38
C LEU A 90 -1.83 6.18 -11.55
N ALA A 91 -0.58 6.56 -11.32
CA ALA A 91 0.52 5.62 -11.23
C ALA A 91 0.77 5.25 -9.76
N MET A 92 0.90 3.96 -9.48
CA MET A 92 1.34 3.49 -8.17
C MET A 92 2.86 3.64 -8.08
N GLU A 93 3.30 4.36 -7.07
CA GLU A 93 4.71 4.42 -6.68
C GLU A 93 4.99 3.46 -5.52
N GLY A 94 6.27 3.30 -5.19
CA GLY A 94 6.66 2.55 -4.00
C GLY A 94 6.08 3.13 -2.71
N PRO A 95 6.06 2.35 -1.63
CA PRO A 95 5.49 2.76 -0.35
C PRO A 95 6.19 4.01 0.19
N ARG A 96 5.44 4.82 0.93
CA ARG A 96 5.94 6.03 1.58
C ARG A 96 5.84 5.89 3.09
N ASN A 97 6.94 6.18 3.78
CA ASN A 97 7.03 6.09 5.23
C ASN A 97 6.83 7.45 5.88
N ILE A 98 6.01 7.47 6.93
CA ILE A 98 5.78 8.64 7.78
C ILE A 98 6.28 8.27 9.18
N ARG A 99 7.32 8.97 9.66
CA ARG A 99 7.81 8.80 11.02
C ARG A 99 6.97 9.61 11.99
N LEU A 100 6.45 8.95 13.02
CA LEU A 100 5.71 9.58 14.10
C LEU A 100 6.69 10.07 15.20
N SER A 101 6.35 11.15 15.86
CA SER A 101 7.12 11.70 17.00
C SER A 101 7.09 10.77 18.23
N ALA A 102 5.99 10.02 18.39
CA ALA A 102 5.82 9.02 19.44
C ALA A 102 5.14 7.76 18.87
N PRO A 103 5.22 6.58 19.54
CA PRO A 103 4.46 5.41 19.13
C PRO A 103 2.98 5.72 18.98
N LEU A 104 2.29 5.08 18.02
CA LEU A 104 0.85 5.26 17.86
C LEU A 104 0.09 4.95 19.16
N GLY A 105 0.41 3.84 19.81
CA GLY A 105 -0.19 3.46 21.10
C GLY A 105 -1.71 3.41 21.04
N SER A 106 -2.36 4.11 21.98
CA SER A 106 -3.83 4.24 22.03
C SER A 106 -4.39 5.37 21.17
N ARG A 107 -3.55 6.11 20.45
CA ARG A 107 -4.01 7.19 19.57
C ARG A 107 -4.75 6.63 18.36
N LEU A 108 -5.80 7.31 17.94
CA LEU A 108 -6.55 6.96 16.75
C LEU A 108 -5.79 7.40 15.50
N LEU A 109 -5.57 6.49 14.56
CA LEU A 109 -5.13 6.84 13.22
C LEU A 109 -6.36 7.21 12.38
N VAL A 110 -6.38 8.40 11.80
CA VAL A 110 -7.55 8.92 11.09
C VAL A 110 -7.19 9.53 9.73
N ASP A 111 -8.14 9.50 8.82
CA ASP A 111 -8.12 10.32 7.61
C ASP A 111 -8.19 11.80 8.01
N GLY A 112 -7.23 12.60 7.56
CA GLY A 112 -7.12 14.00 7.93
C GLY A 112 -8.30 14.85 7.47
N ALA A 113 -8.91 14.56 6.33
CA ALA A 113 -10.01 15.36 5.79
C ALA A 113 -11.37 15.02 6.43
N THR A 114 -11.61 13.74 6.70
CA THR A 114 -12.93 13.28 7.17
C THR A 114 -12.96 12.96 8.66
N GLY A 115 -11.81 12.80 9.30
CA GLY A 115 -11.69 12.33 10.67
C GLY A 115 -12.09 10.87 10.88
N ARG A 116 -12.41 10.12 9.82
CA ARG A 116 -12.75 8.69 9.92
C ARG A 116 -11.54 7.89 10.36
N SER A 117 -11.77 6.92 11.26
CA SER A 117 -10.74 6.00 11.70
C SER A 117 -10.21 5.18 10.53
N LEU A 118 -8.90 5.08 10.44
CA LEU A 118 -8.20 4.21 9.50
C LEU A 118 -7.85 2.91 10.19
N ARG A 119 -8.01 1.81 9.47
CA ARG A 119 -7.52 0.51 9.88
C ARG A 119 -6.11 0.33 9.34
N TRP A 120 -5.25 -0.33 10.11
CA TRP A 120 -3.89 -0.63 9.70
C TRP A 120 -3.59 -2.10 9.86
N PHE A 121 -2.59 -2.58 9.13
CA PHE A 121 -1.99 -3.88 9.33
C PHE A 121 -0.75 -3.72 10.22
N ASP A 122 -0.68 -4.48 11.32
CA ASP A 122 0.50 -4.49 12.18
C ASP A 122 1.56 -5.43 11.59
N VAL A 123 2.76 -4.92 11.33
CA VAL A 123 3.84 -5.72 10.73
C VAL A 123 4.32 -6.86 11.64
N ARG A 124 3.98 -6.85 12.93
CA ARG A 124 4.24 -7.99 13.84
C ARG A 124 3.41 -9.23 13.48
N GLN A 125 2.26 -9.02 12.83
CA GLN A 125 1.37 -10.09 12.37
C GLN A 125 1.75 -10.64 10.99
N MET A 126 2.84 -10.14 10.40
CA MET A 126 3.30 -10.63 9.10
C MET A 126 3.79 -12.07 9.18
N ILE A 127 3.25 -12.92 8.32
CA ILE A 127 3.82 -14.25 8.07
C ILE A 127 5.16 -14.05 7.37
N ARG A 128 6.24 -14.54 7.99
CA ARG A 128 7.60 -14.46 7.48
C ARG A 128 8.17 -15.85 7.32
N PRO A 129 8.12 -16.46 6.13
CA PRO A 129 8.72 -17.76 5.89
C PRO A 129 10.21 -17.75 6.23
N ALA A 130 10.66 -18.77 6.95
CA ALA A 130 12.08 -18.95 7.26
C ALA A 130 12.87 -19.49 6.06
N ALA A 131 12.20 -20.25 5.17
CA ALA A 131 12.81 -20.85 3.99
C ALA A 131 12.30 -20.17 2.70
N ILE A 132 12.87 -19.02 2.38
CA ILE A 132 12.72 -18.41 1.05
C ILE A 132 13.77 -19.05 0.13
N PRO A 133 13.41 -19.47 -1.11
CA PRO A 133 14.33 -20.12 -2.03
C PRO A 133 15.59 -19.30 -2.29
N ALA A 134 16.70 -19.98 -2.45
CA ALA A 134 18.01 -19.36 -2.65
C ALA A 134 17.99 -18.34 -3.80
N GLY A 135 18.54 -17.16 -3.54
CA GLY A 135 18.61 -16.05 -4.49
C GLY A 135 17.44 -15.06 -4.42
N TYR A 136 16.26 -15.46 -3.91
CA TYR A 136 15.18 -14.52 -3.68
C TYR A 136 15.49 -13.63 -2.47
N LYS A 137 15.31 -12.33 -2.65
CA LYS A 137 15.51 -11.32 -1.59
C LYS A 137 14.26 -10.49 -1.43
N LEU A 138 13.91 -10.17 -0.20
CA LEU A 138 12.82 -9.23 0.08
C LEU A 138 13.17 -7.90 -0.59
N HIS A 139 12.34 -7.50 -1.54
CA HIS A 139 12.48 -6.26 -2.29
C HIS A 139 11.70 -5.14 -1.62
N VAL A 140 10.43 -5.40 -1.29
CA VAL A 140 9.55 -4.37 -0.73
C VAL A 140 8.44 -4.99 0.12
N VAL A 141 7.99 -4.24 1.13
CA VAL A 141 6.76 -4.49 1.88
C VAL A 141 5.85 -3.30 1.68
N THR A 142 4.64 -3.55 1.18
CA THR A 142 3.67 -2.50 0.89
C THR A 142 2.34 -2.75 1.60
N PRO A 143 1.59 -1.68 1.93
CA PRO A 143 0.18 -1.84 2.25
C PRO A 143 -0.56 -2.47 1.06
N LEU A 144 -1.48 -3.39 1.34
CA LEU A 144 -2.23 -4.06 0.28
C LEU A 144 -3.28 -3.11 -0.29
N VAL A 145 -3.12 -2.76 -1.56
CA VAL A 145 -4.12 -2.01 -2.33
C VAL A 145 -4.97 -3.02 -3.10
N THR A 146 -6.26 -3.09 -2.80
CA THR A 146 -7.23 -3.94 -3.51
C THR A 146 -8.12 -3.07 -4.39
N GLY A 147 -8.07 -3.30 -5.69
CA GLY A 147 -8.91 -2.60 -6.68
C GLY A 147 -8.40 -1.19 -7.05
N SER A 148 -9.07 -0.59 -8.02
CA SER A 148 -8.73 0.72 -8.60
C SER A 148 -9.33 1.92 -7.85
N GLN A 149 -10.09 1.67 -6.79
CA GLN A 149 -10.73 2.73 -5.97
C GLN A 149 -10.30 2.60 -4.51
N PRO A 150 -10.14 3.72 -3.77
CA PRO A 150 -9.93 3.69 -2.34
C PRO A 150 -11.25 3.32 -1.63
N ALA A 151 -11.60 2.04 -1.66
CA ALA A 151 -12.59 1.51 -0.71
C ALA A 151 -12.04 1.68 0.72
N PRO A 152 -12.88 1.73 1.76
CA PRO A 152 -12.38 1.73 3.13
C PRO A 152 -11.42 0.56 3.29
N ALA A 153 -10.14 0.89 3.49
CA ALA A 153 -9.07 -0.06 3.30
C ALA A 153 -9.19 -1.21 4.27
N THR A 154 -9.28 -2.40 3.74
CA THR A 154 -9.14 -3.63 4.51
C THR A 154 -7.67 -3.76 4.93
N PRO A 155 -7.37 -3.97 6.23
CA PRO A 155 -5.99 -4.16 6.67
C PRO A 155 -5.33 -5.32 5.92
N GLY A 156 -4.16 -5.05 5.38
CA GLY A 156 -3.41 -6.07 4.68
C GLY A 156 -2.03 -5.58 4.26
N CYS A 157 -1.16 -6.52 3.94
CA CYS A 157 0.19 -6.26 3.46
C CYS A 157 0.55 -7.18 2.30
N ARG A 158 1.51 -6.73 1.51
CA ARG A 158 2.16 -7.50 0.46
C ARG A 158 3.66 -7.43 0.66
N GLN A 159 4.33 -8.59 0.64
CA GLN A 159 5.78 -8.75 0.66
C GLN A 159 6.20 -9.29 -0.70
N ASP A 160 7.04 -8.59 -1.41
CA ASP A 160 7.56 -9.03 -2.70
C ASP A 160 9.03 -9.41 -2.57
N TYR A 161 9.35 -10.64 -2.95
CA TYR A 161 10.69 -11.16 -3.06
C TYR A 161 11.04 -11.30 -4.54
N GLN A 162 12.23 -10.84 -4.93
CA GLN A 162 12.64 -10.82 -6.33
C GLN A 162 13.93 -11.62 -6.56
N TYR A 163 13.98 -12.30 -7.68
CA TYR A 163 15.17 -12.99 -8.21
C TYR A 163 15.10 -13.10 -9.73
N ARG A 164 16.09 -12.56 -10.45
CA ARG A 164 16.25 -12.68 -11.91
C ARG A 164 14.95 -12.48 -12.71
N GLY A 165 14.18 -11.44 -12.38
CA GLY A 165 12.92 -11.11 -13.06
C GLY A 165 11.69 -11.91 -12.61
N GLY A 166 11.85 -12.93 -11.77
CA GLY A 166 10.73 -13.62 -11.11
C GLY A 166 10.35 -12.93 -9.79
N THR A 167 9.06 -12.92 -9.47
CA THR A 167 8.54 -12.38 -8.22
C THR A 167 7.81 -13.46 -7.44
N LEU A 168 8.13 -13.59 -6.16
CA LEU A 168 7.37 -14.35 -5.17
C LEU A 168 6.70 -13.34 -4.24
N SER A 169 5.37 -13.35 -4.19
CA SER A 169 4.61 -12.42 -3.35
C SER A 169 3.90 -13.17 -2.23
N ILE A 170 3.95 -12.63 -1.02
CA ILE A 170 3.19 -13.09 0.13
C ILE A 170 2.24 -11.98 0.52
N ILE A 171 0.94 -12.27 0.45
CA ILE A 171 -0.12 -11.29 0.65
C ILE A 171 -0.96 -11.75 1.84
N GLN A 172 -1.18 -10.86 2.79
CA GLN A 172 -2.10 -11.07 3.91
C GLN A 172 -3.19 -9.99 3.89
N SER A 173 -4.44 -10.40 4.09
CA SER A 173 -5.58 -9.48 4.10
C SER A 173 -6.64 -9.93 5.10
N ALA A 174 -7.18 -9.01 5.88
CA ALA A 174 -8.38 -9.27 6.68
C ALA A 174 -9.63 -9.45 5.82
N GLY A 175 -9.60 -9.02 4.54
CA GLY A 175 -10.62 -9.25 3.53
C GLY A 175 -10.35 -10.48 2.69
N SER A 176 -11.26 -10.75 1.75
CA SER A 176 -11.09 -11.84 0.78
C SER A 176 -9.91 -11.58 -0.14
N LEU A 177 -9.19 -12.64 -0.47
CA LEU A 177 -8.19 -12.67 -1.54
C LEU A 177 -8.66 -13.65 -2.60
N GLU A 178 -8.60 -13.23 -3.86
CA GLU A 178 -8.89 -14.13 -4.97
C GLU A 178 -7.63 -14.93 -5.32
N LEU A 179 -7.80 -16.22 -5.60
CA LEU A 179 -6.71 -17.05 -6.08
C LEU A 179 -6.57 -16.84 -7.59
N PRO A 180 -5.40 -16.46 -8.11
CA PRO A 180 -5.20 -16.30 -9.54
C PRO A 180 -5.49 -17.62 -10.28
N GLN A 181 -6.34 -17.56 -11.32
CA GLN A 181 -6.66 -18.70 -12.14
C GLN A 181 -5.62 -18.86 -13.26
N ALA A 182 -4.96 -20.00 -13.30
CA ALA A 182 -4.02 -20.35 -14.35
C ALA A 182 -4.71 -21.17 -15.43
N GLY A 183 -4.78 -20.66 -16.65
CA GLY A 183 -5.24 -21.41 -17.82
C GLY A 183 -6.66 -21.96 -17.69
N GLY A 184 -7.55 -21.31 -16.94
CA GLY A 184 -8.94 -21.71 -16.78
C GLY A 184 -9.18 -22.97 -15.92
N ARG A 185 -8.13 -23.52 -15.31
CA ARG A 185 -8.25 -24.67 -14.42
C ARG A 185 -8.72 -24.24 -13.03
N ALA A 186 -9.76 -24.90 -12.51
CA ALA A 186 -10.24 -24.66 -11.16
C ALA A 186 -9.16 -24.96 -10.10
N PRO A 187 -9.04 -24.15 -9.03
CA PRO A 187 -8.16 -24.42 -7.91
C PRO A 187 -8.49 -25.76 -7.25
N ALA A 188 -7.46 -26.48 -6.82
CA ALA A 188 -7.61 -27.74 -6.08
C ALA A 188 -7.59 -27.49 -4.57
N ALA A 189 -8.35 -28.29 -3.81
CA ALA A 189 -8.27 -28.32 -2.36
C ALA A 189 -6.86 -28.75 -1.93
N SER A 190 -6.33 -28.12 -0.89
CA SER A 190 -5.00 -28.37 -0.36
C SER A 190 -4.96 -28.16 1.15
N GLN A 191 -3.91 -28.68 1.79
CA GLN A 191 -3.58 -28.36 3.18
C GLN A 191 -2.33 -27.46 3.19
N VAL A 192 -2.40 -26.34 3.91
CA VAL A 192 -1.30 -25.38 4.05
C VAL A 192 -1.17 -25.05 5.54
N ARG A 193 -0.01 -25.34 6.14
CA ARG A 193 0.22 -25.11 7.58
C ARG A 193 -0.83 -25.77 8.50
N GLY A 194 -1.37 -26.92 8.08
CA GLY A 194 -2.45 -27.58 8.82
C GLY A 194 -3.84 -26.96 8.64
N HIS A 195 -4.00 -25.92 7.82
CA HIS A 195 -5.27 -25.29 7.53
C HIS A 195 -5.81 -25.71 6.16
N PRO A 196 -7.13 -25.83 6.01
CA PRO A 196 -7.74 -25.99 4.69
C PRO A 196 -7.41 -24.82 3.78
N GLY A 197 -7.00 -25.10 2.56
CA GLY A 197 -6.64 -24.10 1.58
C GLY A 197 -6.98 -24.51 0.16
N LEU A 198 -6.63 -23.65 -0.78
CA LEU A 198 -6.76 -23.84 -2.20
C LEU A 198 -5.43 -23.62 -2.89
N ALA A 199 -5.15 -24.39 -3.93
CA ALA A 199 -3.94 -24.29 -4.72
C ALA A 199 -4.24 -24.20 -6.22
N SER A 200 -3.48 -23.37 -6.92
CA SER A 200 -3.41 -23.32 -8.38
C SER A 200 -1.98 -23.62 -8.83
N ALA A 201 -1.69 -23.55 -10.13
CA ALA A 201 -0.39 -23.89 -10.68
C ALA A 201 0.78 -23.06 -10.09
N TYR A 202 0.51 -21.82 -9.64
CA TYR A 202 1.55 -20.92 -9.15
C TYR A 202 1.11 -20.06 -7.95
N ALA A 203 0.01 -20.46 -7.28
CA ALA A 203 -0.44 -19.77 -6.09
C ALA A 203 -1.12 -20.74 -5.12
N ILE A 204 -1.02 -20.44 -3.82
CA ILE A 204 -1.72 -21.12 -2.74
C ILE A 204 -2.40 -20.08 -1.86
N ARG A 205 -3.59 -20.41 -1.35
CA ARG A 205 -4.34 -19.56 -0.44
C ARG A 205 -4.89 -20.37 0.73
N TRP A 206 -4.82 -19.80 1.93
CA TRP A 206 -5.41 -20.35 3.13
C TRP A 206 -5.86 -19.24 4.08
N ARG A 207 -6.45 -19.60 5.21
CA ARG A 207 -6.82 -18.64 6.26
C ARG A 207 -6.12 -19.01 7.57
N GLU A 208 -5.47 -18.03 8.20
CA GLU A 208 -4.74 -18.20 9.46
C GLU A 208 -4.79 -16.90 10.27
N ALA A 209 -4.93 -17.00 11.62
CA ALA A 209 -4.91 -15.85 12.54
C ALA A 209 -5.84 -14.68 12.13
N GLY A 210 -7.01 -14.99 11.56
CA GLY A 210 -7.98 -13.97 11.11
C GLY A 210 -7.71 -13.36 9.75
N TYR A 211 -6.59 -13.70 9.09
CA TYR A 211 -6.22 -13.21 7.77
C TYR A 211 -6.40 -14.29 6.69
N ASN A 212 -6.81 -13.87 5.51
CA ASN A 212 -6.59 -14.65 4.29
C ASN A 212 -5.14 -14.42 3.86
N VAL A 213 -4.44 -15.49 3.56
CA VAL A 213 -3.04 -15.47 3.11
C VAL A 213 -2.97 -16.05 1.71
N LEU A 214 -2.23 -15.40 0.85
CA LEU A 214 -1.97 -15.83 -0.52
C LEU A 214 -0.46 -15.78 -0.75
N ILE A 215 0.10 -16.89 -1.19
CA ILE A 215 1.45 -16.91 -1.77
C ILE A 215 1.28 -17.14 -3.26
N GLU A 216 1.87 -16.26 -4.06
CA GLU A 216 1.84 -16.34 -5.51
C GLU A 216 3.24 -16.13 -6.08
N ALA A 217 3.55 -16.88 -7.14
CA ALA A 217 4.82 -16.79 -7.81
C ALA A 217 4.60 -16.49 -9.29
N PHE A 218 5.05 -15.32 -9.72
CA PHE A 218 5.00 -14.92 -11.11
C PHE A 218 6.34 -15.19 -11.78
N PRO A 219 6.36 -16.03 -12.83
CA PRO A 219 7.55 -16.19 -13.64
C PRO A 219 7.84 -14.89 -14.41
N GLU A 220 9.08 -14.71 -14.81
CA GLU A 220 9.41 -13.72 -15.83
C GLU A 220 8.61 -14.00 -17.10
N THR A 221 8.15 -12.95 -17.78
CA THR A 221 7.31 -13.05 -18.98
C THR A 221 7.90 -14.05 -19.99
N GLY A 222 7.11 -15.02 -20.37
CA GLY A 222 7.49 -16.06 -21.33
C GLY A 222 8.29 -17.25 -20.77
N LYS A 223 8.53 -17.30 -19.45
CA LYS A 223 9.18 -18.45 -18.80
C LYS A 223 8.19 -19.32 -18.04
N ALA A 224 8.54 -20.59 -17.86
CA ALA A 224 7.75 -21.52 -17.04
C ALA A 224 7.73 -21.05 -15.57
N PRO A 225 6.67 -21.40 -14.79
CA PRO A 225 6.64 -21.14 -13.36
C PRO A 225 7.87 -21.71 -12.67
N VAL A 226 8.52 -20.89 -11.85
CA VAL A 226 9.73 -21.28 -11.11
C VAL A 226 9.39 -22.19 -9.92
N PHE A 227 8.11 -22.20 -9.49
CA PHE A 227 7.64 -22.93 -8.32
C PHE A 227 6.54 -23.92 -8.66
N THR A 228 6.63 -25.10 -8.05
CA THR A 228 5.52 -26.04 -7.98
C THR A 228 4.62 -25.69 -6.80
N THR A 229 3.37 -26.15 -6.80
CA THR A 229 2.46 -26.03 -5.65
C THR A 229 3.11 -26.58 -4.37
N ALA A 230 3.80 -27.71 -4.44
CA ALA A 230 4.51 -28.30 -3.29
C ALA A 230 5.59 -27.36 -2.73
N ALA A 231 6.33 -26.67 -3.61
CA ALA A 231 7.34 -25.70 -3.18
C ALA A 231 6.72 -24.49 -2.49
N LEU A 232 5.59 -24.00 -2.97
CA LEU A 232 4.86 -22.90 -2.32
C LEU A 232 4.33 -23.31 -0.94
N ILE A 233 3.81 -24.53 -0.79
CA ILE A 233 3.39 -25.08 0.50
C ILE A 233 4.60 -25.18 1.46
N ALA A 234 5.73 -25.69 0.99
CA ALA A 234 6.95 -25.77 1.81
C ALA A 234 7.43 -24.38 2.29
N ILE A 235 7.31 -23.35 1.44
CA ILE A 235 7.60 -21.96 1.84
C ILE A 235 6.63 -21.53 2.96
N ALA A 236 5.32 -21.76 2.79
CA ALA A 236 4.33 -21.43 3.81
C ALA A 236 4.62 -22.15 5.13
N ASP A 237 4.85 -23.47 5.08
CA ASP A 237 5.08 -24.32 6.26
C ASP A 237 6.35 -23.94 7.02
N SER A 238 7.31 -23.28 6.36
CA SER A 238 8.55 -22.81 6.98
C SER A 238 8.35 -21.58 7.88
N ALA A 239 7.22 -20.88 7.78
CA ALA A 239 6.98 -19.74 8.65
C ALA A 239 6.74 -20.20 10.09
N PRO A 240 7.26 -19.50 11.10
CA PRO A 240 6.92 -19.79 12.48
C PRO A 240 5.42 -19.67 12.68
N PRO A 241 4.81 -20.43 13.63
CA PRO A 241 3.42 -20.25 13.97
C PRO A 241 3.19 -18.78 14.33
N GLY A 242 2.14 -18.18 13.78
CA GLY A 242 1.79 -16.79 14.08
C GLY A 242 1.54 -16.64 15.58
N GLU A 243 2.18 -15.68 16.23
CA GLU A 243 1.77 -15.30 17.57
C GLU A 243 0.34 -14.75 17.47
N PRO A 244 -0.60 -15.29 18.25
CA PRO A 244 -1.94 -14.71 18.34
C PRO A 244 -1.85 -13.27 18.83
N ALA A 245 -2.58 -12.38 18.19
CA ALA A 245 -2.68 -10.97 18.59
C ALA A 245 -3.40 -10.78 19.92
#